data_bd628cb365d80d93112dc594145d0d49
#
_entry.id   bd628cb365d80d93112dc594145d0d49
#
_cell.length_a   1.000
_cell.length_b   1.000
_cell.length_c   1.000
_cell.angle_alpha   90.00
_cell.angle_beta   90.00
_cell.angle_gamma   90.00
#
_symmetry.space_group_name_H-M   'P 1'
#
loop_
_entity.id
_entity.type
_entity.pdbx_description
1 polymer ?
#
loop_
_entity_poly.entity_id
_entity_poly.type
_entity_poly.pdbx_seq_one_letter_code
_entity_poly.pdbx_strand_id
1 'polypeptide(L)'
;MLERLIPELIPTVGFDTRSSYHDKDVFEHTLVVLDNTEPNLTLRLAALLHDIDKPNCLTIDEDGEGHCYGHAGGSSEIAQTILSRLNFDRKTIKAVTALIKEHMNDFENISDLSIKRLIRRIGPDNIDRLFELQLANIKGSELSGRDPDRIMKIRNKCFEVLSRREPLTVHDLDISGYDLLSLGYPPGKEIGETMEYLLDQVVDNPALNQKDTLIALLQNRK
;
A
#
# COMPACT_ATOMS: atom_id res chain seq x y z
N MET A 1 -28.86 -2.83 -3.56
CA MET A 1 -28.00 -3.80 -4.30
C MET A 1 -26.61 -3.86 -3.69
N LEU A 2 -25.96 -2.74 -3.42
CA LEU A 2 -24.64 -2.67 -2.78
C LEU A 2 -24.60 -3.39 -1.42
N GLU A 3 -25.58 -3.17 -0.56
CA GLU A 3 -25.75 -3.84 0.75
C GLU A 3 -25.77 -5.38 0.68
N ARG A 4 -26.17 -5.96 -0.46
CA ARG A 4 -26.14 -7.41 -0.67
C ARG A 4 -24.78 -7.92 -1.16
N LEU A 5 -24.03 -7.08 -1.85
CA LEU A 5 -22.71 -7.43 -2.39
C LEU A 5 -21.62 -7.16 -1.38
N ILE A 6 -21.70 -6.01 -0.69
CA ILE A 6 -20.69 -5.54 0.27
C ILE A 6 -21.43 -5.05 1.54
N PRO A 7 -22.02 -5.97 2.34
CA PRO A 7 -22.70 -5.60 3.58
C PRO A 7 -21.78 -4.90 4.60
N GLU A 8 -20.48 -5.09 4.48
CA GLU A 8 -19.45 -4.46 5.31
C GLU A 8 -19.40 -2.92 5.16
N LEU A 9 -20.02 -2.35 4.12
CA LEU A 9 -20.18 -0.90 3.97
C LEU A 9 -21.32 -0.32 4.81
N ILE A 10 -22.30 -1.12 5.25
CA ILE A 10 -23.45 -0.63 5.99
C ILE A 10 -23.05 0.15 7.26
N PRO A 11 -22.11 -0.31 8.09
CA PRO A 11 -21.68 0.40 9.29
C PRO A 11 -21.07 1.78 9.02
N THR A 12 -20.64 2.08 7.79
CA THR A 12 -20.03 3.38 7.45
C THR A 12 -21.07 4.47 7.16
N VAL A 13 -22.33 4.06 6.87
CA VAL A 13 -23.43 4.98 6.55
C VAL A 13 -23.90 5.69 7.83
N GLY A 14 -23.86 7.00 7.82
CA GLY A 14 -24.19 7.83 8.99
C GLY A 14 -23.16 7.72 10.12
N PHE A 15 -21.98 7.11 9.87
CA PHE A 15 -20.94 6.96 10.89
C PHE A 15 -20.08 8.22 10.96
N ASP A 16 -20.27 8.98 12.05
CA ASP A 16 -19.46 10.15 12.40
C ASP A 16 -18.22 9.72 13.16
N THR A 17 -17.03 10.05 12.63
CA THR A 17 -15.75 9.78 13.28
C THR A 17 -15.47 10.72 14.45
N ARG A 18 -16.28 11.78 14.66
CA ARG A 18 -16.05 12.86 15.63
C ARG A 18 -14.67 13.50 15.52
N SER A 19 -14.09 13.48 14.32
CA SER A 19 -12.78 14.07 14.06
C SER A 19 -12.94 15.46 13.48
N SER A 20 -12.17 16.42 14.01
CA SER A 20 -12.10 17.78 13.48
C SER A 20 -11.61 17.87 12.03
N TYR A 21 -11.06 16.78 11.50
CA TYR A 21 -10.57 16.66 10.12
C TYR A 21 -11.64 16.17 9.12
N HIS A 22 -12.86 15.84 9.58
CA HIS A 22 -13.94 15.33 8.74
C HIS A 22 -15.24 16.10 8.96
N ASP A 23 -15.85 16.52 7.86
CA ASP A 23 -17.15 17.25 7.80
C ASP A 23 -18.30 16.37 7.34
N LYS A 24 -18.02 15.13 6.97
CA LYS A 24 -18.96 14.14 6.39
C LYS A 24 -18.89 12.82 7.17
N ASP A 25 -19.96 12.04 7.09
CA ASP A 25 -19.88 10.64 7.51
C ASP A 25 -18.92 9.84 6.62
N VAL A 26 -18.48 8.67 7.10
CA VAL A 26 -17.47 7.86 6.40
C VAL A 26 -17.96 7.41 5.02
N PHE A 27 -19.25 7.12 4.84
CA PHE A 27 -19.78 6.70 3.56
C PHE A 27 -19.87 7.86 2.56
N GLU A 28 -20.36 9.03 2.99
CA GLU A 28 -20.39 10.25 2.19
C GLU A 28 -18.99 10.67 1.74
N HIS A 29 -18.01 10.66 2.67
CA HIS A 29 -16.60 10.86 2.35
C HIS A 29 -16.12 9.87 1.28
N THR A 30 -16.40 8.58 1.46
CA THR A 30 -16.02 7.53 0.50
C THR A 30 -16.58 7.78 -0.90
N LEU A 31 -17.83 8.24 -1.00
CA LEU A 31 -18.44 8.57 -2.29
C LEU A 31 -17.75 9.76 -2.97
N VAL A 32 -17.39 10.79 -2.21
CA VAL A 32 -16.64 11.93 -2.76
C VAL A 32 -15.25 11.51 -3.22
N VAL A 33 -14.54 10.68 -2.44
CA VAL A 33 -13.24 10.13 -2.85
C VAL A 33 -13.37 9.32 -4.14
N LEU A 34 -14.39 8.44 -4.22
CA LEU A 34 -14.65 7.62 -5.40
C LEU A 34 -14.94 8.46 -6.65
N ASP A 35 -15.69 9.54 -6.51
CA ASP A 35 -16.06 10.44 -7.62
C ASP A 35 -14.85 11.23 -8.13
N ASN A 36 -13.86 11.48 -7.26
CA ASN A 36 -12.62 12.16 -7.60
C ASN A 36 -11.50 11.23 -8.09
N THR A 37 -11.76 9.95 -8.36
CA THR A 37 -10.79 9.00 -8.92
C THR A 37 -11.05 8.74 -10.40
N GLU A 38 -9.98 8.57 -11.17
CA GLU A 38 -10.06 8.15 -12.58
C GLU A 38 -10.78 6.80 -12.76
N PRO A 39 -11.35 6.51 -13.94
CA PRO A 39 -12.11 5.28 -14.19
C PRO A 39 -11.18 4.05 -14.33
N ASN A 40 -10.44 3.74 -13.27
CA ASN A 40 -9.59 2.56 -13.13
C ASN A 40 -10.17 1.65 -12.07
N LEU A 41 -10.43 0.37 -12.41
CA LEU A 41 -11.10 -0.56 -11.51
C LEU A 41 -10.34 -0.74 -10.18
N THR A 42 -9.03 -0.96 -10.23
CA THR A 42 -8.19 -1.15 -9.03
C THR A 42 -8.23 0.08 -8.13
N LEU A 43 -8.11 1.28 -8.70
CA LEU A 43 -8.15 2.54 -7.96
C LEU A 43 -9.54 2.78 -7.34
N ARG A 44 -10.62 2.56 -8.10
CA ARG A 44 -11.98 2.74 -7.61
C ARG A 44 -12.38 1.74 -6.53
N LEU A 45 -11.90 0.50 -6.61
CA LEU A 45 -12.06 -0.47 -5.52
C LEU A 45 -11.30 -0.04 -4.27
N ALA A 46 -10.09 0.48 -4.43
CA ALA A 46 -9.33 1.02 -3.30
C ALA A 46 -10.04 2.24 -2.68
N ALA A 47 -10.54 3.17 -3.50
CA ALA A 47 -11.31 4.32 -3.05
C ALA A 47 -12.61 3.94 -2.31
N LEU A 48 -13.33 2.92 -2.80
CA LEU A 48 -14.58 2.44 -2.17
C LEU A 48 -14.34 1.80 -0.80
N LEU A 49 -13.17 1.17 -0.59
CA LEU A 49 -12.91 0.32 0.58
C LEU A 49 -11.85 0.89 1.54
N HIS A 50 -11.24 2.07 1.24
CA HIS A 50 -10.08 2.57 1.99
C HIS A 50 -10.37 2.82 3.48
N ASP A 51 -11.57 3.24 3.80
CA ASP A 51 -12.01 3.66 5.14
C ASP A 51 -13.04 2.72 5.79
N ILE A 52 -13.27 1.54 5.22
CA ILE A 52 -14.34 0.63 5.63
C ILE A 52 -14.21 0.13 7.08
N ASP A 53 -13.01 0.17 7.64
CA ASP A 53 -12.73 -0.27 9.01
C ASP A 53 -12.90 0.85 10.06
N LYS A 54 -13.12 2.11 9.68
CA LYS A 54 -13.25 3.23 10.64
C LYS A 54 -14.29 2.99 11.73
N PRO A 55 -15.46 2.38 11.46
CA PRO A 55 -16.43 2.06 12.51
C PRO A 55 -15.93 1.08 13.58
N ASN A 56 -14.93 0.23 13.26
CA ASN A 56 -14.40 -0.77 14.18
C ASN A 56 -13.24 -0.26 15.04
N CYS A 57 -12.57 0.81 14.62
CA CYS A 57 -11.34 1.30 15.27
C CYS A 57 -11.48 2.69 15.91
N LEU A 58 -12.69 3.26 15.95
CA LEU A 58 -12.92 4.57 16.56
C LEU A 58 -12.59 4.53 18.05
N THR A 59 -11.71 5.43 18.47
CA THR A 59 -11.48 5.78 19.87
C THR A 59 -11.72 7.29 20.05
N ILE A 60 -12.19 7.69 21.24
CA ILE A 60 -12.44 9.09 21.56
C ILE A 60 -11.51 9.47 22.71
N ASP A 61 -10.76 10.55 22.55
CA ASP A 61 -9.87 11.05 23.59
C ASP A 61 -10.61 11.89 24.67
N GLU A 62 -9.86 12.42 25.64
CA GLU A 62 -10.39 13.20 26.75
C GLU A 62 -11.02 14.53 26.29
N ASP A 63 -10.61 15.07 25.15
CA ASP A 63 -11.13 16.30 24.55
C ASP A 63 -12.38 16.04 23.68
N GLY A 64 -12.77 14.78 23.50
CA GLY A 64 -13.90 14.35 22.68
C GLY A 64 -13.58 14.19 21.19
N GLU A 65 -12.31 14.29 20.80
CA GLU A 65 -11.84 14.11 19.44
C GLU A 65 -11.77 12.61 19.09
N GLY A 66 -12.25 12.24 17.92
CA GLY A 66 -12.27 10.88 17.44
C GLY A 66 -11.04 10.50 16.62
N HIS A 67 -10.48 9.33 16.91
CA HIS A 67 -9.30 8.77 16.25
C HIS A 67 -9.56 7.35 15.75
N CYS A 68 -9.18 7.07 14.52
CA CYS A 68 -9.29 5.73 13.90
C CYS A 68 -7.89 5.18 13.58
N TYR A 69 -7.08 4.92 14.62
CA TYR A 69 -5.74 4.40 14.43
C TYR A 69 -5.75 3.00 13.83
N GLY A 70 -4.89 2.79 12.81
CA GLY A 70 -4.73 1.49 12.17
C GLY A 70 -5.81 1.10 11.17
N HIS A 71 -6.83 1.96 10.93
CA HIS A 71 -7.92 1.65 9.98
C HIS A 71 -7.41 1.25 8.58
N ALA A 72 -6.31 1.81 8.10
CA ALA A 72 -5.76 1.46 6.78
C ALA A 72 -5.36 -0.03 6.71
N GLY A 73 -4.81 -0.58 7.82
CA GLY A 73 -4.52 -2.01 7.94
C GLY A 73 -5.80 -2.85 7.96
N GLY A 74 -6.73 -2.53 8.87
CA GLY A 74 -8.00 -3.23 8.99
C GLY A 74 -8.85 -3.15 7.72
N SER A 75 -8.94 -1.96 7.08
CA SER A 75 -9.61 -1.80 5.78
C SER A 75 -8.99 -2.67 4.69
N SER A 76 -7.65 -2.82 4.67
CA SER A 76 -6.95 -3.70 3.73
C SER A 76 -7.33 -5.18 3.94
N GLU A 77 -7.45 -5.65 5.18
CA GLU A 77 -7.87 -7.02 5.50
C GLU A 77 -9.33 -7.29 5.14
N ILE A 78 -10.22 -6.35 5.46
CA ILE A 78 -11.64 -6.41 5.06
C ILE A 78 -11.76 -6.42 3.54
N ALA A 79 -11.03 -5.54 2.85
CA ALA A 79 -11.03 -5.48 1.38
C ALA A 79 -10.53 -6.79 0.76
N GLN A 80 -9.49 -7.43 1.31
CA GLN A 80 -9.03 -8.74 0.87
C GLN A 80 -10.13 -9.80 0.96
N THR A 81 -10.87 -9.80 2.06
CA THR A 81 -11.97 -10.74 2.29
C THR A 81 -13.11 -10.52 1.29
N ILE A 82 -13.54 -9.26 1.10
CA ILE A 82 -14.59 -8.88 0.16
C ILE A 82 -14.21 -9.26 -1.27
N LEU A 83 -13.02 -8.87 -1.73
CA LEU A 83 -12.58 -9.10 -3.09
C LEU A 83 -12.37 -10.60 -3.38
N SER A 84 -11.89 -11.36 -2.40
CA SER A 84 -11.79 -12.83 -2.52
C SER A 84 -13.17 -13.48 -2.64
N ARG A 85 -14.15 -13.07 -1.84
CA ARG A 85 -15.54 -13.54 -1.91
C ARG A 85 -16.19 -13.19 -3.26
N LEU A 86 -15.87 -12.03 -3.82
CA LEU A 86 -16.35 -11.58 -5.13
C LEU A 86 -15.54 -12.17 -6.31
N ASN A 87 -14.62 -13.10 -6.05
CA ASN A 87 -13.81 -13.80 -7.03
C ASN A 87 -12.93 -12.89 -7.92
N PHE A 88 -12.41 -11.80 -7.37
CA PHE A 88 -11.38 -11.03 -8.06
C PHE A 88 -10.08 -11.83 -8.16
N ASP A 89 -9.28 -11.57 -9.20
CA ASP A 89 -7.98 -12.20 -9.36
C ASP A 89 -6.96 -11.72 -8.32
N ARG A 90 -5.95 -12.57 -8.03
CA ARG A 90 -4.94 -12.30 -7.00
C ARG A 90 -4.14 -11.02 -7.24
N LYS A 91 -3.90 -10.64 -8.51
CA LYS A 91 -3.16 -9.43 -8.85
C LYS A 91 -3.97 -8.19 -8.48
N THR A 92 -5.25 -8.17 -8.82
CA THR A 92 -6.19 -7.10 -8.44
C THR A 92 -6.31 -6.99 -6.92
N ILE A 93 -6.53 -8.10 -6.21
CA ILE A 93 -6.62 -8.11 -4.74
C ILE A 93 -5.35 -7.51 -4.12
N LYS A 94 -4.16 -7.99 -4.53
CA LYS A 94 -2.87 -7.50 -4.02
C LYS A 94 -2.69 -6.00 -4.27
N ALA A 95 -3.05 -5.51 -5.44
CA ALA A 95 -2.93 -4.09 -5.78
C ALA A 95 -3.88 -3.23 -4.94
N VAL A 96 -5.16 -3.60 -4.84
CA VAL A 96 -6.15 -2.86 -4.05
C VAL A 96 -5.77 -2.80 -2.58
N THR A 97 -5.42 -3.94 -1.97
CA THR A 97 -5.04 -4.02 -0.55
C THR A 97 -3.77 -3.23 -0.24
N ALA A 98 -2.79 -3.23 -1.15
CA ALA A 98 -1.59 -2.42 -1.01
C ALA A 98 -1.89 -0.91 -1.06
N LEU A 99 -2.73 -0.46 -1.99
CA LEU A 99 -3.17 0.93 -2.08
C LEU A 99 -3.91 1.37 -0.81
N ILE A 100 -4.85 0.56 -0.31
CA ILE A 100 -5.58 0.83 0.93
C ILE A 100 -4.62 0.93 2.11
N LYS A 101 -3.68 0.00 2.25
CA LYS A 101 -2.75 -0.04 3.37
C LYS A 101 -1.84 1.20 3.44
N GLU A 102 -1.46 1.74 2.28
CA GLU A 102 -0.52 2.86 2.17
C GLU A 102 -1.22 4.23 1.97
N HIS A 103 -2.57 4.30 1.87
CA HIS A 103 -3.27 5.55 1.53
C HIS A 103 -3.08 6.66 2.57
N MET A 104 -2.84 6.31 3.83
CA MET A 104 -2.58 7.26 4.92
C MET A 104 -1.11 7.56 5.13
N ASN A 105 -0.21 6.92 4.37
CA ASN A 105 1.22 7.08 4.59
C ASN A 105 1.65 8.51 4.29
N ASP A 106 2.10 9.21 5.32
CA ASP A 106 2.67 10.55 5.24
C ASP A 106 4.15 10.47 5.59
N PHE A 107 4.99 10.55 4.58
CA PHE A 107 6.45 10.42 4.73
C PHE A 107 7.03 11.66 5.38
N GLU A 108 7.38 11.60 6.65
CA GLU A 108 8.13 12.67 7.33
C GLU A 108 9.52 12.86 6.70
N ASN A 109 10.18 11.76 6.38
CA ASN A 109 11.50 11.74 5.75
C ASN A 109 11.48 11.08 4.37
N ILE A 110 11.72 11.87 3.32
CA ILE A 110 11.76 11.42 1.92
C ILE A 110 13.19 10.99 1.57
N SER A 111 13.69 9.91 2.18
CA SER A 111 14.95 9.30 1.77
C SER A 111 14.75 8.36 0.57
N ASP A 112 15.78 8.19 -0.25
CA ASP A 112 15.74 7.23 -1.37
C ASP A 112 15.36 5.82 -0.88
N LEU A 113 15.86 5.41 0.28
CA LEU A 113 15.55 4.11 0.86
C LEU A 113 14.07 3.98 1.26
N SER A 114 13.48 5.01 1.89
CA SER A 114 12.05 5.01 2.23
C SER A 114 11.17 4.94 0.98
N ILE A 115 11.56 5.62 -0.09
CA ILE A 115 10.88 5.59 -1.39
C ILE A 115 11.01 4.21 -2.05
N LYS A 116 12.20 3.61 -2.09
CA LYS A 116 12.39 2.25 -2.62
C LYS A 116 11.52 1.23 -1.88
N ARG A 117 11.48 1.31 -0.55
CA ARG A 117 10.63 0.45 0.29
C ARG A 117 9.13 0.66 0.01
N LEU A 118 8.68 1.89 -0.21
CA LEU A 118 7.31 2.16 -0.65
C LEU A 118 7.02 1.50 -2.00
N ILE A 119 7.87 1.76 -3.01
CA ILE A 119 7.70 1.20 -4.36
C ILE A 119 7.61 -0.34 -4.30
N ARG A 120 8.42 -0.99 -3.48
CA ARG A 120 8.37 -2.45 -3.29
C ARG A 120 7.04 -2.91 -2.68
N ARG A 121 6.52 -2.22 -1.65
CA ARG A 121 5.27 -2.61 -0.98
C ARG A 121 4.07 -2.51 -1.90
N ILE A 122 3.98 -1.45 -2.70
CA ILE A 122 2.81 -1.21 -3.57
C ILE A 122 2.99 -1.73 -4.99
N GLY A 123 4.23 -1.94 -5.44
CA GLY A 123 4.59 -2.26 -6.82
C GLY A 123 4.70 -1.01 -7.70
N PRO A 124 5.67 -0.98 -8.65
CA PRO A 124 5.93 0.19 -9.49
C PRO A 124 4.71 0.64 -10.32
N ASP A 125 3.89 -0.32 -10.79
CA ASP A 125 2.69 -0.04 -11.59
C ASP A 125 1.57 0.65 -10.79
N ASN A 126 1.66 0.70 -9.46
CA ASN A 126 0.63 1.26 -8.59
C ASN A 126 1.01 2.62 -7.99
N ILE A 127 2.19 3.15 -8.32
CA ILE A 127 2.68 4.44 -7.78
C ILE A 127 1.68 5.56 -8.08
N ASP A 128 1.31 5.75 -9.35
CA ASP A 128 0.33 6.78 -9.74
C ASP A 128 -1.00 6.61 -9.02
N ARG A 129 -1.51 5.37 -8.95
CA ARG A 129 -2.78 5.06 -8.30
C ARG A 129 -2.78 5.39 -6.81
N LEU A 130 -1.65 5.16 -6.10
CA LEU A 130 -1.54 5.51 -4.69
C LEU A 130 -1.69 7.02 -4.49
N PHE A 131 -0.93 7.81 -5.26
CA PHE A 131 -0.94 9.26 -5.11
C PHE A 131 -2.26 9.88 -5.58
N GLU A 132 -2.89 9.30 -6.59
CA GLU A 132 -4.23 9.67 -7.02
C GLU A 132 -5.27 9.40 -5.93
N LEU A 133 -5.22 8.23 -5.27
CA LEU A 133 -6.07 7.91 -4.12
C LEU A 133 -5.85 8.89 -2.97
N GLN A 134 -4.60 9.22 -2.64
CA GLN A 134 -4.28 10.18 -1.59
C GLN A 134 -4.81 11.60 -1.90
N LEU A 135 -4.67 12.06 -3.15
CA LEU A 135 -5.20 13.36 -3.58
C LEU A 135 -6.74 13.37 -3.59
N ALA A 136 -7.38 12.27 -4.02
CA ALA A 136 -8.82 12.12 -3.97
C ALA A 136 -9.32 12.13 -2.51
N ASN A 137 -8.60 11.46 -1.60
CA ASN A 137 -8.90 11.44 -0.17
C ASN A 137 -8.85 12.85 0.45
N ILE A 138 -7.85 13.67 0.09
CA ILE A 138 -7.79 15.09 0.52
C ILE A 138 -8.99 15.86 0.02
N LYS A 139 -9.40 15.70 -1.25
CA LYS A 139 -10.58 16.34 -1.81
C LYS A 139 -11.87 15.88 -1.15
N GLY A 140 -11.87 14.67 -0.61
CA GLY A 140 -13.01 14.10 0.13
C GLY A 140 -13.27 14.78 1.48
N SER A 141 -12.26 15.48 2.04
CA SER A 141 -12.36 16.19 3.31
C SER A 141 -11.78 17.60 3.20
N GLU A 142 -12.62 18.62 3.33
CA GLU A 142 -12.21 20.03 3.29
C GLU A 142 -11.28 20.40 4.45
N LEU A 143 -11.29 19.60 5.52
CA LEU A 143 -10.55 19.84 6.77
C LEU A 143 -9.32 18.94 6.93
N SER A 144 -8.94 18.19 5.87
CA SER A 144 -7.90 17.12 5.98
C SER A 144 -6.53 17.55 6.52
N GLY A 145 -6.21 18.84 6.44
CA GLY A 145 -4.92 19.41 6.89
C GLY A 145 -3.68 18.89 6.14
N ARG A 146 -3.86 17.98 5.16
CA ARG A 146 -2.76 17.39 4.38
C ARG A 146 -2.41 18.29 3.20
N ASP A 147 -1.10 18.39 2.93
CA ASP A 147 -0.55 19.23 1.86
C ASP A 147 -0.46 18.44 0.52
N PRO A 148 -1.29 18.78 -0.50
CA PRO A 148 -1.22 18.16 -1.82
C PRO A 148 0.15 18.32 -2.49
N ASP A 149 0.83 19.45 -2.27
CA ASP A 149 2.15 19.70 -2.88
C ASP A 149 3.21 18.75 -2.31
N ARG A 150 3.10 18.41 -1.04
CA ARG A 150 3.96 17.39 -0.42
C ARG A 150 3.73 16.02 -1.06
N ILE A 151 2.48 15.62 -1.26
CA ILE A 151 2.13 14.37 -1.94
C ILE A 151 2.74 14.33 -3.34
N MET A 152 2.63 15.43 -4.10
CA MET A 152 3.21 15.53 -5.44
C MET A 152 4.75 15.48 -5.42
N LYS A 153 5.41 16.04 -4.40
CA LYS A 153 6.87 15.91 -4.24
C LYS A 153 7.30 14.46 -4.02
N ILE A 154 6.57 13.72 -3.18
CA ILE A 154 6.84 12.30 -2.92
C ILE A 154 6.63 11.47 -4.20
N ARG A 155 5.53 11.71 -4.91
CA ARG A 155 5.25 11.08 -6.21
C ARG A 155 6.40 11.29 -7.20
N ASN A 156 6.85 12.54 -7.37
CA ASN A 156 7.95 12.87 -8.26
C ASN A 156 9.25 12.16 -7.85
N LYS A 157 9.51 12.06 -6.55
CA LYS A 157 10.67 11.32 -6.03
C LYS A 157 10.58 9.82 -6.32
N CYS A 158 9.38 9.21 -6.29
CA CYS A 158 9.18 7.83 -6.71
C CYS A 158 9.57 7.63 -8.18
N PHE A 159 9.16 8.53 -9.09
CA PHE A 159 9.54 8.45 -10.50
C PHE A 159 11.02 8.70 -10.73
N GLU A 160 11.64 9.60 -9.98
CA GLU A 160 13.10 9.78 -10.00
C GLU A 160 13.82 8.47 -9.64
N VAL A 161 13.42 7.81 -8.54
CA VAL A 161 14.02 6.54 -8.13
C VAL A 161 13.78 5.45 -9.19
N LEU A 162 12.56 5.33 -9.73
CA LEU A 162 12.24 4.37 -10.79
C LEU A 162 13.07 4.60 -12.06
N SER A 163 13.36 5.88 -12.42
CA SER A 163 14.16 6.23 -13.60
C SER A 163 15.60 5.74 -13.52
N ARG A 164 16.14 5.51 -12.33
CA ARG A 164 17.50 5.00 -12.11
C ARG A 164 17.64 3.52 -12.46
N ARG A 165 16.52 2.79 -12.62
CA ARG A 165 16.48 1.35 -12.92
C ARG A 165 17.28 0.50 -11.93
N GLU A 166 17.37 0.94 -10.69
CA GLU A 166 17.97 0.15 -9.62
C GLU A 166 17.09 -1.07 -9.30
N PRO A 167 17.66 -2.19 -8.83
CA PRO A 167 16.90 -3.37 -8.46
C PRO A 167 15.85 -3.08 -7.37
N LEU A 168 14.58 -3.37 -7.65
CA LEU A 168 13.44 -3.16 -6.74
C LEU A 168 12.56 -4.39 -6.58
N THR A 169 12.79 -5.42 -7.42
CA THR A 169 12.03 -6.68 -7.39
C THR A 169 12.99 -7.87 -7.39
N VAL A 170 12.54 -9.03 -6.94
CA VAL A 170 13.34 -10.27 -6.97
C VAL A 170 13.78 -10.66 -8.39
N HIS A 171 13.08 -10.18 -9.42
CA HIS A 171 13.43 -10.42 -10.81
C HIS A 171 14.61 -9.57 -11.29
N ASP A 172 14.96 -8.51 -10.56
CA ASP A 172 16.08 -7.62 -10.87
C ASP A 172 17.40 -8.10 -10.25
N LEU A 173 17.36 -9.16 -9.43
CA LEU A 173 18.54 -9.74 -8.82
C LEU A 173 19.37 -10.52 -9.84
N ASP A 174 20.70 -10.39 -9.73
CA ASP A 174 21.67 -11.16 -10.54
C ASP A 174 21.86 -12.59 -10.02
N ILE A 175 20.82 -13.14 -9.41
CA ILE A 175 20.71 -14.52 -8.97
C ILE A 175 19.25 -14.96 -9.11
N SER A 176 19.04 -16.22 -9.45
CA SER A 176 17.70 -16.81 -9.65
C SER A 176 17.37 -17.88 -8.60
N GLY A 177 16.10 -18.25 -8.50
CA GLY A 177 15.68 -19.40 -7.70
C GLY A 177 16.33 -20.72 -8.11
N TYR A 178 16.71 -20.88 -9.40
CA TYR A 178 17.45 -22.05 -9.88
C TYR A 178 18.88 -22.10 -9.35
N ASP A 179 19.52 -20.94 -9.18
CA ASP A 179 20.83 -20.86 -8.56
C ASP A 179 20.78 -21.29 -7.10
N LEU A 180 19.73 -20.88 -6.36
CA LEU A 180 19.49 -21.28 -4.97
C LEU A 180 19.26 -22.79 -4.86
N LEU A 181 18.47 -23.40 -5.78
CA LEU A 181 18.33 -24.85 -5.85
C LEU A 181 19.67 -25.55 -6.04
N SER A 182 20.51 -25.04 -6.93
CA SER A 182 21.86 -25.57 -7.19
C SER A 182 22.80 -25.45 -5.98
N LEU A 183 22.56 -24.48 -5.09
CA LEU A 183 23.25 -24.27 -3.83
C LEU A 183 22.69 -25.12 -2.67
N GLY A 184 21.68 -25.97 -2.95
CA GLY A 184 21.09 -26.92 -2.01
C GLY A 184 19.94 -26.35 -1.17
N TYR A 185 19.35 -25.22 -1.54
CA TYR A 185 18.13 -24.72 -0.90
C TYR A 185 16.92 -25.59 -1.34
N PRO A 186 16.03 -25.98 -0.41
CA PRO A 186 14.86 -26.78 -0.76
C PRO A 186 13.85 -25.95 -1.60
N PRO A 187 13.16 -26.58 -2.56
CA PRO A 187 12.16 -25.90 -3.36
C PRO A 187 10.98 -25.44 -2.50
N GLY A 188 10.42 -24.26 -2.81
CA GLY A 188 9.21 -23.73 -2.17
C GLY A 188 9.46 -22.42 -1.41
N LYS A 189 8.88 -22.30 -0.23
CA LYS A 189 8.82 -21.05 0.54
C LYS A 189 10.20 -20.49 0.87
N GLU A 190 11.15 -21.33 1.22
CA GLU A 190 12.51 -20.94 1.63
C GLU A 190 13.26 -20.22 0.50
N ILE A 191 13.08 -20.61 -0.76
CA ILE A 191 13.65 -19.90 -1.92
C ILE A 191 13.07 -18.49 -1.99
N GLY A 192 11.75 -18.33 -1.85
CA GLY A 192 11.11 -17.03 -1.87
C GLY A 192 11.61 -16.11 -0.77
N GLU A 193 11.69 -16.61 0.46
CA GLU A 193 12.19 -15.85 1.63
C GLU A 193 13.68 -15.47 1.47
N THR A 194 14.48 -16.35 0.87
CA THR A 194 15.89 -16.08 0.60
C THR A 194 16.06 -15.01 -0.48
N MET A 195 15.27 -15.07 -1.56
CA MET A 195 15.28 -14.06 -2.62
C MET A 195 14.85 -12.68 -2.08
N GLU A 196 13.81 -12.61 -1.23
CA GLU A 196 13.39 -11.37 -0.59
C GLU A 196 14.48 -10.81 0.34
N TYR A 197 15.15 -11.66 1.12
CA TYR A 197 16.28 -11.24 1.94
C TYR A 197 17.41 -10.62 1.11
N LEU A 198 17.81 -11.28 0.00
CA LEU A 198 18.83 -10.75 -0.89
C LEU A 198 18.41 -9.42 -1.51
N LEU A 199 17.14 -9.31 -1.89
CA LEU A 199 16.59 -8.07 -2.42
C LEU A 199 16.65 -6.94 -1.39
N ASP A 200 16.36 -7.20 -0.11
CA ASP A 200 16.50 -6.20 0.95
C ASP A 200 17.93 -5.66 1.03
N GLN A 201 18.94 -6.53 0.96
CA GLN A 201 20.35 -6.12 0.97
C GLN A 201 20.72 -5.27 -0.26
N VAL A 202 20.22 -5.65 -1.43
CA VAL A 202 20.48 -4.94 -2.70
C VAL A 202 19.75 -3.59 -2.76
N VAL A 203 18.55 -3.49 -2.21
CA VAL A 203 17.81 -2.22 -2.14
C VAL A 203 18.53 -1.20 -1.28
N ASP A 204 19.14 -1.67 -0.17
CA ASP A 204 19.93 -0.83 0.71
C ASP A 204 21.30 -0.47 0.07
N ASN A 205 21.91 -1.40 -0.67
CA ASN A 205 23.18 -1.20 -1.39
C ASN A 205 23.15 -1.88 -2.78
N PRO A 206 22.78 -1.17 -3.86
CA PRO A 206 22.67 -1.74 -5.21
C PRO A 206 23.97 -2.34 -5.77
N ALA A 207 25.13 -1.93 -5.26
CA ALA A 207 26.43 -2.50 -5.67
C ALA A 207 26.58 -3.99 -5.29
N LEU A 208 25.78 -4.49 -4.35
CA LEU A 208 25.76 -5.91 -3.97
C LEU A 208 25.08 -6.81 -5.03
N ASN A 209 24.40 -6.23 -6.03
CA ASN A 209 23.70 -7.02 -7.05
C ASN A 209 24.67 -7.62 -8.08
N GLN A 210 25.49 -8.51 -7.61
CA GLN A 210 26.41 -9.32 -8.40
C GLN A 210 26.34 -10.75 -7.88
N LYS A 211 26.22 -11.74 -8.77
CA LYS A 211 25.95 -13.14 -8.43
C LYS A 211 26.89 -13.70 -7.35
N ASP A 212 28.18 -13.50 -7.50
CA ASP A 212 29.17 -14.02 -6.55
C ASP A 212 29.05 -13.35 -5.16
N THR A 213 28.76 -12.04 -5.14
CA THR A 213 28.54 -11.29 -3.92
C THR A 213 27.27 -11.76 -3.20
N LEU A 214 26.18 -11.99 -3.95
CA LEU A 214 24.92 -12.50 -3.40
C LEU A 214 25.10 -13.91 -2.82
N ILE A 215 25.86 -14.78 -3.48
CA ILE A 215 26.21 -16.11 -2.96
C ILE A 215 27.04 -16.00 -1.67
N ALA A 216 28.03 -15.09 -1.62
CA ALA A 216 28.85 -14.88 -0.43
C ALA A 216 28.01 -14.38 0.77
N LEU A 217 27.02 -13.50 0.54
CA LEU A 217 26.07 -13.07 1.58
C LEU A 217 25.29 -14.23 2.19
N LEU A 218 24.90 -15.21 1.38
CA LEU A 218 24.17 -16.40 1.85
C LEU A 218 25.05 -17.35 2.67
N GLN A 219 26.33 -17.45 2.35
CA GLN A 219 27.28 -18.28 3.11
C GLN A 219 27.55 -17.72 4.51
N ASN A 220 27.54 -16.38 4.65
CA ASN A 220 27.75 -15.69 5.94
C ASN A 220 26.47 -15.66 6.80
N ARG A 221 25.30 -16.08 6.28
CA ARG A 221 24.04 -16.15 7.01
C ARG A 221 23.84 -17.48 7.76
N LYS A 222 24.58 -18.52 7.37
CA LYS A 222 24.53 -19.83 8.04
C LYS A 222 25.39 -19.83 9.30
#